data_1e00ec94ee0397ea235960d3bf3e0bc4
#
_entry.id   1e00ec94ee0397ea235960d3bf3e0bc4
#
_cell.length_a   1.000
_cell.length_b   1.000
_cell.length_c   1.000
_cell.angle_alpha   90.00
_cell.angle_beta   90.00
_cell.angle_gamma   90.00
#
_symmetry.space_group_name_H-M   'P 1'
#
loop_
_entity.id
_entity.type
_entity.pdbx_description
1 polymer ?
#
loop_
_entity_poly.entity_id
_entity_poly.type
_entity_poly.pdbx_seq_one_letter_code
_entity_poly.pdbx_strand_id
1 'polypeptide(L)'
;NIKQVAETSGYEHRENPWVAFWGLCESLRTRTITGNAAREAVQLMSEKFDSEQWNLLARRVLIKDLRCGITSKTLNKIVGKTEWKIPVFEVQLATDSKGHPKKLAGEVMIEPKLDGVRTIAIIHATGTVNLYSRNGKEFENFPHIAEELAKIADTFRSHDTDALVIDGEITGKSFQELMRGATKKDHTATDSVFNVFDFMILDDFKRGFCNTSQIDRLLALESIVNRVEMQNVVMVKGKQINLDEPEAHEFMAKYANDCVAEGYEGIMI
;
A
#
# COMPACT_ATOMS: atom_id res chain seq x y z
N ASN A 1 -21.62 12.47 -1.02
CA ASN A 1 -22.52 11.72 -1.91
C ASN A 1 -22.81 12.53 -3.18
N ILE A 2 -22.27 12.07 -4.32
CA ILE A 2 -22.58 12.65 -5.64
C ILE A 2 -23.90 12.06 -6.10
N LYS A 3 -24.93 12.92 -6.20
CA LYS A 3 -26.29 12.51 -6.51
C LYS A 3 -26.45 12.11 -7.97
N GLN A 4 -27.42 11.25 -8.26
CA GLN A 4 -27.95 11.05 -9.60
C GLN A 4 -28.81 12.25 -9.98
N VAL A 5 -28.85 12.56 -11.26
CA VAL A 5 -29.69 13.61 -11.84
C VAL A 5 -30.92 12.95 -12.44
N ALA A 6 -32.10 13.48 -12.20
CA ALA A 6 -33.34 13.03 -12.83
C ALA A 6 -33.33 13.41 -14.34
N GLU A 7 -34.12 12.69 -15.13
CA GLU A 7 -34.28 13.01 -16.53
C GLU A 7 -34.85 14.43 -16.69
N THR A 8 -34.08 15.32 -17.32
CA THR A 8 -34.52 16.63 -17.75
C THR A 8 -34.64 16.64 -19.27
N SER A 9 -35.81 16.97 -19.77
CA SER A 9 -36.05 17.15 -21.19
C SER A 9 -35.33 18.41 -21.69
N GLY A 10 -34.46 18.26 -22.70
CA GLY A 10 -34.00 19.32 -23.56
C GLY A 10 -32.73 20.04 -23.14
N TYR A 11 -31.56 19.42 -23.32
CA TYR A 11 -30.27 20.10 -23.34
C TYR A 11 -29.70 20.11 -24.76
N GLU A 12 -29.65 21.27 -25.38
CA GLU A 12 -28.83 21.49 -26.57
C GLU A 12 -27.38 21.75 -26.12
N HIS A 13 -26.51 20.75 -26.24
CA HIS A 13 -25.09 20.92 -25.97
C HIS A 13 -24.37 21.66 -27.12
N ARG A 14 -23.93 22.87 -26.85
CA ARG A 14 -23.09 23.63 -27.79
C ARG A 14 -21.60 23.28 -27.72
N GLU A 15 -21.14 22.66 -26.62
CA GLU A 15 -19.73 22.27 -26.39
C GLU A 15 -19.65 20.87 -25.80
N ASN A 16 -18.59 20.12 -26.15
CA ASN A 16 -18.33 18.81 -25.59
C ASN A 16 -17.99 18.92 -24.09
N PRO A 17 -18.84 18.44 -23.16
CA PRO A 17 -18.63 18.64 -21.72
C PRO A 17 -17.48 17.82 -21.16
N TRP A 18 -16.97 16.82 -21.92
CA TRP A 18 -15.94 15.91 -21.44
C TRP A 18 -14.59 16.59 -21.22
N VAL A 19 -14.23 17.60 -22.01
CA VAL A 19 -12.97 18.35 -21.82
C VAL A 19 -12.99 19.07 -20.47
N ALA A 20 -14.09 19.78 -20.19
CA ALA A 20 -14.27 20.45 -18.89
C ALA A 20 -14.36 19.44 -17.71
N PHE A 21 -14.97 18.28 -17.94
CA PHE A 21 -15.05 17.22 -16.96
C PHE A 21 -13.68 16.65 -16.57
N TRP A 22 -12.79 16.41 -17.54
CA TRP A 22 -11.44 15.96 -17.24
C TRP A 22 -10.62 17.02 -16.51
N GLY A 23 -10.80 18.30 -16.82
CA GLY A 23 -10.23 19.41 -16.05
C GLY A 23 -10.70 19.43 -14.60
N LEU A 24 -11.99 19.17 -14.36
CA LEU A 24 -12.53 19.02 -13.01
C LEU A 24 -11.93 17.82 -12.29
N CYS A 25 -11.84 16.66 -12.94
CA CYS A 25 -11.22 15.47 -12.37
C CYS A 25 -9.78 15.73 -11.93
N GLU A 26 -9.00 16.46 -12.76
CA GLU A 26 -7.63 16.82 -12.44
C GLU A 26 -7.56 17.78 -11.25
N SER A 27 -8.42 18.78 -11.20
CA SER A 27 -8.50 19.73 -10.07
C SER A 27 -8.87 19.05 -8.75
N LEU A 28 -9.74 18.03 -8.81
CA LEU A 28 -10.09 17.20 -7.64
C LEU A 28 -8.94 16.28 -7.24
N ARG A 29 -8.22 15.70 -8.21
CA ARG A 29 -7.08 14.80 -7.99
C ARG A 29 -5.91 15.53 -7.34
N THR A 30 -5.57 16.72 -7.84
CA THR A 30 -4.49 17.57 -7.33
C THR A 30 -4.91 18.37 -6.09
N ARG A 31 -6.19 18.27 -5.68
CA ARG A 31 -6.76 19.05 -4.59
C ARG A 31 -6.66 20.58 -4.75
N THR A 32 -6.58 21.05 -5.98
CA THR A 32 -6.66 22.48 -6.29
C THR A 32 -8.00 23.07 -5.83
N ILE A 33 -9.06 22.24 -5.85
CA ILE A 33 -10.35 22.55 -5.26
C ILE A 33 -10.75 21.49 -4.23
N THR A 34 -11.31 21.92 -3.09
CA THR A 34 -11.72 21.03 -1.98
C THR A 34 -12.99 21.56 -1.31
N GLY A 35 -13.55 20.79 -0.38
CA GLY A 35 -14.68 21.23 0.46
C GLY A 35 -15.93 21.63 -0.33
N ASN A 36 -16.50 22.80 -0.03
CA ASN A 36 -17.72 23.31 -0.68
C ASN A 36 -17.48 23.69 -2.14
N ALA A 37 -16.33 24.30 -2.46
CA ALA A 37 -15.98 24.64 -3.85
C ALA A 37 -15.94 23.40 -4.76
N ALA A 38 -15.43 22.26 -4.26
CA ALA A 38 -15.45 21.01 -5.00
C ALA A 38 -16.89 20.48 -5.19
N ARG A 39 -17.77 20.64 -4.20
CA ARG A 39 -19.18 20.24 -4.30
C ARG A 39 -19.93 21.07 -5.34
N GLU A 40 -19.73 22.39 -5.32
CA GLU A 40 -20.33 23.32 -6.27
C GLU A 40 -19.84 23.05 -7.69
N ALA A 41 -18.53 22.85 -7.89
CA ALA A 41 -17.95 22.52 -9.18
C ALA A 41 -18.51 21.21 -9.76
N VAL A 42 -18.69 20.18 -8.92
CA VAL A 42 -19.31 18.90 -9.33
C VAL A 42 -20.79 19.11 -9.66
N GLN A 43 -21.53 19.93 -8.91
CA GLN A 43 -22.93 20.25 -9.18
C GLN A 43 -23.09 20.97 -10.53
N LEU A 44 -22.33 22.03 -10.75
CA LEU A 44 -22.32 22.76 -12.03
C LEU A 44 -21.92 21.89 -13.20
N MET A 45 -20.96 20.95 -12.99
CA MET A 45 -20.56 20.01 -14.02
C MET A 45 -21.68 19.02 -14.36
N SER A 46 -22.48 18.59 -13.38
CA SER A 46 -23.60 17.68 -13.62
C SER A 46 -24.69 18.28 -14.51
N GLU A 47 -24.81 19.60 -14.53
CA GLU A 47 -25.78 20.36 -15.35
C GLU A 47 -25.35 20.44 -16.82
N LYS A 48 -24.07 20.14 -17.13
CA LYS A 48 -23.52 20.13 -18.50
C LYS A 48 -23.71 18.82 -19.24
N PHE A 49 -24.18 17.78 -18.57
CA PHE A 49 -24.42 16.46 -19.13
C PHE A 49 -25.91 16.15 -19.19
N ASP A 50 -26.32 15.34 -20.16
CA ASP A 50 -27.61 14.69 -20.04
C ASP A 50 -27.62 13.67 -18.89
N SER A 51 -28.82 13.26 -18.47
CA SER A 51 -28.97 12.39 -17.30
C SER A 51 -28.32 11.03 -17.49
N GLU A 52 -28.30 10.48 -18.71
CA GLU A 52 -27.71 9.19 -19.01
C GLU A 52 -26.19 9.28 -18.95
N GLN A 53 -25.57 10.22 -19.66
CA GLN A 53 -24.13 10.45 -19.65
C GLN A 53 -23.61 10.75 -18.23
N TRP A 54 -24.36 11.57 -17.46
CA TRP A 54 -23.97 11.84 -16.09
C TRP A 54 -24.06 10.60 -15.21
N ASN A 55 -25.22 9.95 -15.17
CA ASN A 55 -25.45 8.86 -14.21
C ASN A 55 -24.66 7.60 -14.52
N LEU A 56 -24.49 7.26 -15.80
CA LEU A 56 -23.84 6.01 -16.22
C LEU A 56 -22.33 6.16 -16.45
N LEU A 57 -21.84 7.38 -16.76
CA LEU A 57 -20.42 7.58 -17.09
C LEU A 57 -19.75 8.58 -16.15
N ALA A 58 -19.98 9.88 -16.28
CA ALA A 58 -19.23 10.92 -15.57
C ALA A 58 -19.27 10.76 -14.05
N ARG A 59 -20.45 10.59 -13.47
CA ARG A 59 -20.63 10.35 -12.05
C ARG A 59 -19.89 9.08 -11.59
N ARG A 60 -19.85 8.02 -12.41
CA ARG A 60 -19.15 6.77 -12.10
C ARG A 60 -17.66 6.96 -11.93
N VAL A 61 -17.05 7.78 -12.77
CA VAL A 61 -15.64 8.16 -12.65
C VAL A 61 -15.39 8.88 -11.32
N LEU A 62 -16.23 9.87 -10.98
CA LEU A 62 -16.07 10.66 -9.75
C LEU A 62 -16.24 9.84 -8.47
N ILE A 63 -17.17 8.86 -8.45
CA ILE A 63 -17.34 7.97 -7.29
C ILE A 63 -16.37 6.78 -7.30
N LYS A 64 -15.50 6.67 -8.31
CA LYS A 64 -14.53 5.57 -8.49
C LYS A 64 -15.18 4.19 -8.52
N ASP A 65 -16.37 4.09 -9.09
CA ASP A 65 -17.14 2.84 -9.23
C ASP A 65 -17.75 2.78 -10.63
N LEU A 66 -16.95 2.30 -11.57
CA LEU A 66 -17.35 2.23 -12.98
C LEU A 66 -18.44 1.19 -13.25
N ARG A 67 -18.63 0.20 -12.38
CA ARG A 67 -19.53 -0.95 -12.53
C ARG A 67 -19.40 -1.66 -13.87
N CYS A 68 -18.19 -1.67 -14.41
CA CYS A 68 -17.90 -2.29 -15.71
C CYS A 68 -17.64 -3.80 -15.62
N GLY A 69 -17.70 -4.38 -14.42
CA GLY A 69 -17.48 -5.80 -14.19
C GLY A 69 -16.04 -6.29 -14.37
N ILE A 70 -15.10 -5.37 -14.63
CA ILE A 70 -13.68 -5.70 -14.81
C ILE A 70 -12.81 -4.90 -13.85
N THR A 71 -11.67 -5.48 -13.46
CA THR A 71 -10.66 -4.83 -12.63
C THR A 71 -9.51 -4.31 -13.48
N SER A 72 -8.70 -3.36 -12.94
CA SER A 72 -7.46 -2.92 -13.58
C SER A 72 -6.54 -4.11 -13.91
N LYS A 73 -6.51 -5.14 -13.06
CA LYS A 73 -5.74 -6.36 -13.29
C LYS A 73 -6.25 -7.16 -14.49
N THR A 74 -7.57 -7.26 -14.65
CA THR A 74 -8.19 -7.90 -15.82
C THR A 74 -7.88 -7.12 -17.09
N LEU A 75 -8.00 -5.79 -17.04
CA LEU A 75 -7.69 -4.92 -18.18
C LEU A 75 -6.20 -5.04 -18.57
N ASN A 76 -5.30 -4.99 -17.59
CA ASN A 76 -3.87 -5.11 -17.81
C ASN A 76 -3.44 -6.44 -18.44
N LYS A 77 -4.17 -7.54 -18.19
CA LYS A 77 -3.94 -8.82 -18.89
C LYS A 77 -4.26 -8.73 -20.38
N ILE A 78 -5.27 -7.94 -20.76
CA ILE A 78 -5.69 -7.78 -22.14
C ILE A 78 -4.75 -6.83 -22.90
N VAL A 79 -4.45 -5.67 -22.31
CA VAL A 79 -3.63 -4.64 -22.96
C VAL A 79 -2.12 -4.98 -22.96
N GLY A 80 -1.70 -5.94 -22.15
CA GLY A 80 -0.31 -6.43 -22.12
C GLY A 80 0.71 -5.33 -21.74
N LYS A 81 1.75 -5.16 -22.58
CA LYS A 81 2.82 -4.18 -22.37
C LYS A 81 2.62 -2.87 -23.13
N THR A 82 1.39 -2.56 -23.55
CA THR A 82 1.09 -1.33 -24.29
C THR A 82 1.06 -0.10 -23.38
N GLU A 83 1.03 1.09 -23.97
CA GLU A 83 0.83 2.37 -23.27
C GLU A 83 -0.49 2.47 -22.50
N TRP A 84 -1.46 1.62 -22.81
CA TRP A 84 -2.76 1.52 -22.15
C TRP A 84 -2.72 0.77 -20.82
N LYS A 85 -1.56 0.25 -20.42
CA LYS A 85 -1.42 -0.44 -19.13
C LYS A 85 -1.67 0.54 -17.99
N ILE A 86 -2.66 0.22 -17.16
CA ILE A 86 -2.97 1.00 -15.96
C ILE A 86 -1.89 0.72 -14.92
N PRO A 87 -1.14 1.73 -14.44
CA PRO A 87 -0.23 1.56 -13.33
C PRO A 87 -0.98 1.10 -12.08
N VAL A 88 -0.55 0.01 -11.47
CA VAL A 88 -1.11 -0.49 -10.22
C VAL A 88 0.01 -0.63 -9.19
N PHE A 89 -0.26 -0.21 -7.97
CA PHE A 89 0.60 -0.48 -6.83
C PHE A 89 0.19 -1.83 -6.26
N GLU A 90 1.03 -2.84 -6.41
CA GLU A 90 0.74 -4.20 -5.95
C GLU A 90 1.82 -4.64 -4.97
N VAL A 91 1.37 -5.25 -3.88
CA VAL A 91 2.22 -5.93 -2.89
C VAL A 91 1.74 -7.37 -2.74
N GLN A 92 2.66 -8.27 -2.40
CA GLN A 92 2.31 -9.64 -2.10
C GLN A 92 1.40 -9.68 -0.86
N LEU A 93 0.30 -10.43 -0.96
CA LEU A 93 -0.63 -10.62 0.14
C LEU A 93 -0.48 -12.04 0.70
N ALA A 94 -0.56 -12.17 2.02
CA ALA A 94 -0.66 -13.45 2.67
C ALA A 94 -1.99 -14.15 2.32
N THR A 95 -1.95 -15.47 2.31
CA THR A 95 -3.13 -16.33 2.14
C THR A 95 -3.32 -17.20 3.37
N ASP A 96 -4.56 -17.56 3.67
CA ASP A 96 -4.85 -18.47 4.78
C ASP A 96 -4.21 -19.85 4.52
N SER A 97 -3.38 -20.31 5.45
CA SER A 97 -2.66 -21.58 5.36
C SER A 97 -3.59 -22.79 5.27
N LYS A 98 -4.80 -22.71 5.85
CA LYS A 98 -5.82 -23.79 5.78
C LYS A 98 -6.21 -24.16 4.35
N GLY A 99 -6.20 -23.18 3.43
CA GLY A 99 -6.48 -23.40 2.02
C GLY A 99 -5.29 -23.98 1.23
N HIS A 100 -4.09 -24.02 1.82
CA HIS A 100 -2.86 -24.35 1.11
C HIS A 100 -1.92 -25.30 1.88
N PRO A 101 -2.41 -26.43 2.42
CA PRO A 101 -1.60 -27.34 3.27
C PRO A 101 -0.34 -27.86 2.56
N LYS A 102 -0.37 -28.01 1.23
CA LYS A 102 0.79 -28.46 0.44
C LYS A 102 1.94 -27.45 0.38
N LYS A 103 1.72 -26.20 0.77
CA LYS A 103 2.76 -25.17 0.85
C LYS A 103 3.47 -25.17 2.21
N LEU A 104 2.93 -25.88 3.18
CA LEU A 104 3.50 -26.03 4.51
C LEU A 104 4.43 -27.24 4.53
N ALA A 105 5.57 -27.13 3.86
CA ALA A 105 6.61 -28.16 3.77
C ALA A 105 7.98 -27.51 3.55
N GLY A 106 9.04 -28.22 3.90
CA GLY A 106 10.40 -27.75 3.76
C GLY A 106 10.78 -26.63 4.72
N GLU A 107 11.81 -25.88 4.35
CA GLU A 107 12.28 -24.75 5.14
C GLU A 107 11.36 -23.54 4.98
N VAL A 108 10.89 -22.99 6.10
CA VAL A 108 10.03 -21.82 6.18
C VAL A 108 10.53 -20.85 7.25
N MET A 109 10.21 -19.57 7.07
CA MET A 109 10.35 -18.56 8.11
C MET A 109 8.99 -18.38 8.80
N ILE A 110 8.96 -18.43 10.13
CA ILE A 110 7.78 -18.09 10.92
C ILE A 110 8.03 -16.81 11.70
N GLU A 111 7.07 -15.89 11.65
CA GLU A 111 7.14 -14.57 12.24
C GLU A 111 5.84 -14.22 12.98
N PRO A 112 5.87 -13.36 14.02
CA PRO A 112 4.63 -12.87 14.63
C PRO A 112 3.82 -12.07 13.63
N LYS A 113 2.50 -12.29 13.59
CA LYS A 113 1.58 -11.49 12.80
C LYS A 113 1.18 -10.25 13.57
N LEU A 114 1.71 -9.12 13.14
CA LEU A 114 1.48 -7.83 13.79
C LEU A 114 0.07 -7.30 13.47
N ASP A 115 -0.51 -6.54 14.39
CA ASP A 115 -1.76 -5.80 14.21
C ASP A 115 -1.43 -4.30 14.03
N GLY A 116 -1.41 -3.86 12.79
CA GLY A 116 -1.00 -2.50 12.47
C GLY A 116 -1.43 -2.05 11.09
N VAL A 117 -0.65 -1.16 10.49
CA VAL A 117 -0.86 -0.65 9.15
C VAL A 117 0.33 -1.03 8.28
N ARG A 118 0.11 -1.98 7.36
CA ARG A 118 1.16 -2.34 6.40
C ARG A 118 1.62 -1.13 5.61
N THR A 119 2.91 -0.93 5.63
CA THR A 119 3.57 0.23 5.03
C THR A 119 4.74 -0.21 4.17
N ILE A 120 4.77 0.31 2.95
CA ILE A 120 5.86 0.16 2.01
C ILE A 120 6.65 1.46 2.01
N ALA A 121 7.87 1.41 2.49
CA ALA A 121 8.79 2.55 2.48
C ALA A 121 9.67 2.49 1.23
N ILE A 122 9.69 3.55 0.44
CA ILE A 122 10.61 3.72 -0.68
C ILE A 122 11.65 4.75 -0.27
N ILE A 123 12.91 4.32 -0.16
CA ILE A 123 14.03 5.13 0.29
C ILE A 123 14.92 5.38 -0.93
N HIS A 124 14.97 6.64 -1.37
CA HIS A 124 15.81 7.05 -2.49
C HIS A 124 17.25 7.33 -2.06
N ALA A 125 18.21 7.10 -2.93
CA ALA A 125 19.63 7.41 -2.69
C ALA A 125 19.87 8.89 -2.35
N THR A 126 18.93 9.78 -2.71
CA THR A 126 18.94 11.21 -2.33
C THR A 126 18.62 11.45 -0.85
N GLY A 127 18.13 10.45 -0.13
CA GLY A 127 17.61 10.57 1.24
C GLY A 127 16.11 10.88 1.30
N THR A 128 15.43 11.02 0.17
CA THR A 128 13.97 11.17 0.15
C THR A 128 13.30 9.84 0.51
N VAL A 129 12.32 9.86 1.41
CA VAL A 129 11.56 8.69 1.83
C VAL A 129 10.08 8.94 1.60
N ASN A 130 9.42 8.00 0.92
CA ASN A 130 7.97 7.99 0.73
C ASN A 130 7.39 6.73 1.39
N LEU A 131 6.36 6.89 2.18
CA LEU A 131 5.65 5.80 2.85
C LEU A 131 4.30 5.57 2.18
N TYR A 132 4.00 4.32 1.82
CA TYR A 132 2.77 3.97 1.13
C TYR A 132 2.01 2.86 1.83
N SER A 133 0.69 2.93 1.82
CA SER A 133 -0.15 1.80 2.20
C SER A 133 -0.03 0.66 1.17
N ARG A 134 -0.51 -0.52 1.51
CA ARG A 134 -0.59 -1.69 0.60
C ARG A 134 -1.31 -1.41 -0.73
N ASN A 135 -2.11 -0.35 -0.80
CA ASN A 135 -2.86 0.06 -1.99
C ASN A 135 -2.24 1.29 -2.69
N GLY A 136 -1.01 1.68 -2.32
CA GLY A 136 -0.30 2.82 -2.91
C GLY A 136 -0.80 4.19 -2.47
N LYS A 137 -1.59 4.28 -1.38
CA LYS A 137 -1.92 5.59 -0.79
C LYS A 137 -0.74 6.06 0.04
N GLU A 138 -0.23 7.24 -0.23
CA GLU A 138 0.86 7.84 0.53
C GLU A 138 0.44 8.24 1.95
N PHE A 139 1.35 8.02 2.89
CA PHE A 139 1.25 8.43 4.28
C PHE A 139 2.19 9.60 4.56
N GLU A 140 1.64 10.72 4.99
CA GLU A 140 2.39 11.92 5.41
C GLU A 140 2.50 12.01 6.95
N ASN A 141 1.92 11.05 7.68
CA ASN A 141 1.63 11.15 9.12
C ASN A 141 2.70 10.54 10.03
N PHE A 142 3.76 9.97 9.45
CA PHE A 142 4.85 9.31 10.17
C PHE A 142 6.22 9.93 9.85
N PRO A 143 6.42 11.25 10.05
CA PRO A 143 7.66 11.92 9.68
C PRO A 143 8.87 11.38 10.44
N HIS A 144 8.74 11.03 11.73
CA HIS A 144 9.80 10.45 12.53
C HIS A 144 10.34 9.12 11.97
N ILE A 145 9.44 8.26 11.41
CA ILE A 145 9.83 7.02 10.73
C ILE A 145 10.57 7.37 9.42
N ALA A 146 10.04 8.31 8.64
CA ALA A 146 10.68 8.73 7.40
C ALA A 146 12.07 9.35 7.64
N GLU A 147 12.23 10.16 8.69
CA GLU A 147 13.52 10.74 9.09
C GLU A 147 14.54 9.68 9.50
N GLU A 148 14.13 8.65 10.24
CA GLU A 148 15.00 7.53 10.59
C GLU A 148 15.41 6.71 9.37
N LEU A 149 14.45 6.39 8.51
CA LEU A 149 14.71 5.64 7.27
C LEU A 149 15.59 6.40 6.29
N ALA A 150 15.54 7.73 6.28
CA ALA A 150 16.40 8.56 5.42
C ALA A 150 17.88 8.33 5.68
N LYS A 151 18.26 8.01 6.93
CA LYS A 151 19.64 7.68 7.31
C LYS A 151 20.17 6.43 6.60
N ILE A 152 19.26 5.51 6.18
CA ILE A 152 19.64 4.31 5.43
C ILE A 152 20.19 4.67 4.04
N ALA A 153 19.79 5.79 3.46
CA ALA A 153 20.25 6.19 2.13
C ALA A 153 21.78 6.24 2.01
N ASP A 154 22.47 6.64 3.08
CA ASP A 154 23.94 6.71 3.11
C ASP A 154 24.60 5.33 3.00
N THR A 155 23.90 4.26 3.36
CA THR A 155 24.43 2.89 3.33
C THR A 155 24.51 2.31 1.91
N PHE A 156 23.74 2.84 0.96
CA PHE A 156 23.68 2.34 -0.43
C PHE A 156 23.93 3.41 -1.50
N ARG A 157 24.11 4.68 -1.12
CA ARG A 157 24.34 5.79 -2.07
C ARG A 157 25.48 5.58 -3.06
N SER A 158 26.48 4.77 -2.70
CA SER A 158 27.60 4.41 -3.56
C SER A 158 27.36 3.18 -4.44
N HIS A 159 26.20 2.56 -4.34
CA HIS A 159 25.82 1.38 -5.11
C HIS A 159 25.00 1.81 -6.33
N ASP A 160 25.00 0.99 -7.37
CA ASP A 160 24.22 1.22 -8.60
C ASP A 160 22.72 0.94 -8.39
N THR A 161 22.17 1.55 -7.36
CA THR A 161 20.76 1.37 -6.93
C THR A 161 20.15 2.72 -6.58
N ASP A 162 19.12 3.12 -7.32
CA ASP A 162 18.46 4.42 -7.14
C ASP A 162 17.61 4.49 -5.87
N ALA A 163 17.01 3.37 -5.47
CA ALA A 163 16.15 3.31 -4.29
C ALA A 163 15.99 1.89 -3.75
N LEU A 164 15.79 1.79 -2.44
CA LEU A 164 15.39 0.59 -1.72
C LEU A 164 13.91 0.63 -1.37
N VAL A 165 13.29 -0.53 -1.30
CA VAL A 165 11.94 -0.73 -0.80
C VAL A 165 12.02 -1.59 0.46
N ILE A 166 11.49 -1.08 1.55
CA ILE A 166 11.34 -1.81 2.81
C ILE A 166 9.86 -2.05 3.06
N ASP A 167 9.50 -3.28 3.31
CA ASP A 167 8.14 -3.71 3.64
C ASP A 167 8.04 -3.99 5.14
N GLY A 168 6.98 -3.51 5.76
CA GLY A 168 6.81 -3.63 7.19
C GLY A 168 5.41 -3.26 7.66
N GLU A 169 5.22 -3.31 8.97
CA GLU A 169 3.98 -2.96 9.64
C GLU A 169 4.22 -1.81 10.60
N ILE A 170 3.51 -0.69 10.46
CA ILE A 170 3.51 0.36 11.48
C ILE A 170 2.52 -0.03 12.56
N THR A 171 3.01 -0.14 13.79
CA THR A 171 2.21 -0.41 14.98
C THR A 171 2.20 0.80 15.91
N GLY A 172 1.18 0.91 16.77
CA GLY A 172 1.03 1.98 17.77
C GLY A 172 0.24 1.48 18.98
N LYS A 173 -0.07 2.37 19.90
CA LYS A 173 -0.78 2.03 21.14
C LYS A 173 -2.14 1.37 20.91
N SER A 174 -2.85 1.76 19.85
CA SER A 174 -4.05 1.07 19.38
C SER A 174 -4.20 1.19 17.87
N PHE A 175 -4.73 0.15 17.22
CA PHE A 175 -5.03 0.16 15.79
C PHE A 175 -5.98 1.30 15.39
N GLN A 176 -6.96 1.62 16.24
CA GLN A 176 -7.93 2.70 15.95
C GLN A 176 -7.27 4.08 15.96
N GLU A 177 -6.36 4.35 16.90
CA GLU A 177 -5.61 5.60 16.96
C GLU A 177 -4.63 5.71 15.79
N LEU A 178 -3.94 4.62 15.47
CA LEU A 178 -3.05 4.51 14.33
C LEU A 178 -3.79 4.79 13.01
N MET A 179 -4.95 4.18 12.79
CA MET A 179 -5.77 4.40 11.59
C MET A 179 -6.35 5.82 11.52
N ARG A 180 -6.69 6.43 12.65
CA ARG A 180 -7.09 7.85 12.70
C ARG A 180 -5.91 8.74 12.34
N GLY A 181 -4.71 8.43 12.85
CA GLY A 181 -3.47 9.11 12.51
C GLY A 181 -3.16 8.99 11.02
N ALA A 182 -3.11 7.79 10.46
CA ALA A 182 -2.79 7.52 9.06
C ALA A 182 -3.78 8.13 8.04
N THR A 183 -4.99 8.52 8.46
CA THR A 183 -6.04 9.04 7.56
C THR A 183 -6.30 10.54 7.68
N LYS A 184 -5.91 11.19 8.77
CA LYS A 184 -6.10 12.63 9.01
C LYS A 184 -4.83 13.40 8.66
N LYS A 185 -4.94 14.41 7.79
CA LYS A 185 -3.80 15.24 7.35
C LYS A 185 -3.11 16.04 8.45
N ASP A 186 -3.82 16.35 9.55
CA ASP A 186 -3.35 17.24 10.62
C ASP A 186 -2.95 16.48 11.88
N HIS A 187 -2.73 15.16 11.80
CA HIS A 187 -2.36 14.34 12.94
C HIS A 187 -1.04 13.62 12.68
N THR A 188 -0.04 13.90 13.50
CA THR A 188 1.26 13.21 13.49
C THR A 188 1.22 12.11 14.56
N ALA A 189 1.44 10.87 14.19
CA ALA A 189 1.50 9.74 15.11
C ALA A 189 2.95 9.50 15.54
N THR A 190 3.41 10.19 16.59
CA THR A 190 4.80 10.15 17.06
C THR A 190 5.18 8.91 17.86
N ASP A 191 4.19 8.17 18.39
CA ASP A 191 4.38 6.98 19.24
C ASP A 191 4.33 5.66 18.44
N SER A 192 4.47 5.74 17.12
CA SER A 192 4.39 4.57 16.25
C SER A 192 5.77 4.01 15.92
N VAL A 193 5.83 2.69 15.74
CA VAL A 193 7.04 1.93 15.41
C VAL A 193 6.83 1.22 14.07
N PHE A 194 7.79 1.30 13.18
CA PHE A 194 7.82 0.58 11.92
C PHE A 194 8.59 -0.74 12.09
N ASN A 195 7.84 -1.83 12.10
CA ASN A 195 8.37 -3.18 12.22
C ASN A 195 8.62 -3.73 10.83
N VAL A 196 9.87 -3.81 10.43
CA VAL A 196 10.29 -4.19 9.08
C VAL A 196 10.53 -5.70 8.98
N PHE A 197 10.06 -6.31 7.89
CA PHE A 197 10.11 -7.76 7.70
C PHE A 197 10.50 -8.21 6.28
N ASP A 198 10.68 -7.30 5.34
CA ASP A 198 11.23 -7.63 4.02
C ASP A 198 11.86 -6.41 3.35
N PHE A 199 12.72 -6.67 2.37
CA PHE A 199 13.35 -5.61 1.61
C PHE A 199 13.68 -6.07 0.19
N MET A 200 13.73 -5.12 -0.74
CA MET A 200 14.20 -5.35 -2.11
C MET A 200 14.63 -4.03 -2.77
N ILE A 201 15.28 -4.10 -3.91
CA ILE A 201 15.54 -2.92 -4.73
C ILE A 201 14.26 -2.48 -5.46
N LEU A 202 14.13 -1.17 -5.72
CA LEU A 202 12.92 -0.60 -6.32
C LEU A 202 12.59 -1.21 -7.69
N ASP A 203 13.60 -1.60 -8.47
CA ASP A 203 13.37 -2.20 -9.79
C ASP A 203 12.75 -3.59 -9.71
N ASP A 204 13.12 -4.39 -8.71
CA ASP A 204 12.50 -5.68 -8.44
C ASP A 204 11.04 -5.49 -8.01
N PHE A 205 10.79 -4.51 -7.14
CA PHE A 205 9.44 -4.15 -6.71
C PHE A 205 8.56 -3.73 -7.90
N LYS A 206 9.07 -2.87 -8.78
CA LYS A 206 8.36 -2.43 -10.01
C LYS A 206 8.10 -3.58 -10.98
N ARG A 207 9.05 -4.52 -11.09
CA ARG A 207 8.87 -5.75 -11.90
C ARG A 207 7.83 -6.70 -11.29
N GLY A 208 7.57 -6.61 -9.99
CA GLY A 208 6.75 -7.55 -9.23
C GLY A 208 7.41 -8.93 -9.05
N PHE A 209 8.73 -8.99 -9.11
CA PHE A 209 9.50 -10.23 -9.02
C PHE A 209 10.94 -9.97 -8.55
N CYS A 210 11.38 -10.73 -7.54
CA CYS A 210 12.74 -10.74 -7.02
C CYS A 210 13.28 -12.17 -7.01
N ASN A 211 14.50 -12.37 -7.51
CA ASN A 211 15.17 -13.68 -7.54
C ASN A 211 15.89 -14.02 -6.22
N THR A 212 16.13 -13.01 -5.37
CA THR A 212 16.82 -13.21 -4.10
C THR A 212 15.89 -13.93 -3.13
N SER A 213 16.39 -14.94 -2.44
CA SER A 213 15.60 -15.65 -1.44
C SER A 213 15.18 -14.73 -0.29
N GLN A 214 14.08 -15.05 0.41
CA GLN A 214 13.64 -14.25 1.56
C GLN A 214 14.73 -14.20 2.64
N ILE A 215 15.40 -15.31 2.90
CA ILE A 215 16.48 -15.39 3.91
C ILE A 215 17.61 -14.41 3.56
N ASP A 216 18.06 -14.41 2.30
CA ASP A 216 19.12 -13.49 1.87
C ASP A 216 18.67 -12.02 1.97
N ARG A 217 17.39 -11.72 1.66
CA ARG A 217 16.85 -10.39 1.81
C ARG A 217 16.78 -9.97 3.28
N LEU A 218 16.39 -10.88 4.19
CA LEU A 218 16.38 -10.62 5.63
C LEU A 218 17.76 -10.37 6.19
N LEU A 219 18.78 -11.14 5.77
CA LEU A 219 20.17 -10.92 6.17
C LEU A 219 20.70 -9.56 5.68
N ALA A 220 20.36 -9.19 4.46
CA ALA A 220 20.71 -7.88 3.92
C ALA A 220 19.99 -6.74 4.67
N LEU A 221 18.69 -6.89 4.97
CA LEU A 221 17.91 -5.93 5.76
C LEU A 221 18.51 -5.76 7.16
N GLU A 222 18.84 -6.87 7.84
CA GLU A 222 19.49 -6.84 9.16
C GLU A 222 20.83 -6.10 9.11
N SER A 223 21.65 -6.37 8.10
CA SER A 223 22.92 -5.66 7.91
C SER A 223 22.71 -4.15 7.70
N ILE A 224 21.67 -3.74 7.00
CA ILE A 224 21.34 -2.33 6.76
C ILE A 224 20.84 -1.66 8.05
N VAL A 225 19.87 -2.28 8.72
CA VAL A 225 19.25 -1.75 9.95
C VAL A 225 20.28 -1.61 11.07
N ASN A 226 21.19 -2.58 11.22
CA ASN A 226 22.23 -2.57 12.26
C ASN A 226 23.34 -1.52 12.03
N ARG A 227 23.47 -0.95 10.83
CA ARG A 227 24.45 0.10 10.55
C ARG A 227 23.98 1.49 10.98
N VAL A 228 22.70 1.64 11.27
CA VAL A 228 22.07 2.93 11.54
C VAL A 228 21.35 2.86 12.89
N GLU A 229 21.62 3.82 13.76
CA GLU A 229 20.88 3.93 15.02
C GLU A 229 19.47 4.46 14.75
N MET A 230 18.48 3.61 15.00
CA MET A 230 17.06 3.90 14.82
C MET A 230 16.29 3.47 16.08
N GLN A 231 15.31 4.27 16.50
CA GLN A 231 14.48 4.03 17.69
C GLN A 231 13.09 3.49 17.30
N ASN A 232 12.56 4.00 16.19
CA ASN A 232 11.20 3.72 15.74
C ASN A 232 11.16 2.81 14.49
N VAL A 233 12.30 2.28 14.07
CA VAL A 233 12.39 1.27 13.01
C VAL A 233 13.09 0.04 13.58
N VAL A 234 12.36 -1.06 13.67
CA VAL A 234 12.84 -2.31 14.26
C VAL A 234 12.59 -3.48 13.33
N MET A 235 13.52 -4.45 13.33
CA MET A 235 13.36 -5.64 12.51
C MET A 235 12.47 -6.66 13.22
N VAL A 236 11.49 -7.24 12.51
CA VAL A 236 10.71 -8.37 13.01
C VAL A 236 11.64 -9.58 13.13
N LYS A 237 11.61 -10.22 14.30
CA LYS A 237 12.41 -11.41 14.57
C LYS A 237 11.60 -12.67 14.23
N GLY A 238 11.96 -13.29 13.12
CA GLY A 238 11.43 -14.58 12.72
C GLY A 238 12.27 -15.76 13.24
N LYS A 239 11.76 -16.97 13.02
CA LYS A 239 12.47 -18.23 13.26
C LYS A 239 12.40 -19.08 12.00
N GLN A 240 13.55 -19.58 11.54
CA GLN A 240 13.61 -20.55 10.46
C GLN A 240 13.37 -21.93 11.04
N ILE A 241 12.47 -22.69 10.43
CA ILE A 241 12.16 -24.07 10.79
C ILE A 241 12.00 -24.91 9.51
N ASN A 242 12.28 -26.21 9.62
CA ASN A 242 12.03 -27.16 8.54
C ASN A 242 10.76 -27.96 8.87
N LEU A 243 9.66 -27.73 8.15
CA LEU A 243 8.37 -28.37 8.41
C LEU A 243 8.33 -29.86 8.07
N ASP A 244 9.37 -30.40 7.41
CA ASP A 244 9.51 -31.84 7.15
C ASP A 244 10.07 -32.59 8.38
N GLU A 245 10.53 -31.88 9.41
CA GLU A 245 10.99 -32.46 10.66
C GLU A 245 9.82 -32.82 11.57
N PRO A 246 9.87 -33.97 12.28
CA PRO A 246 8.73 -34.47 13.07
C PRO A 246 8.21 -33.50 14.13
N GLU A 247 9.10 -32.71 14.76
CA GLU A 247 8.76 -31.81 15.85
C GLU A 247 8.40 -30.38 15.39
N ALA A 248 8.60 -30.07 14.11
CA ALA A 248 8.45 -28.72 13.60
C ALA A 248 7.00 -28.20 13.69
N HIS A 249 6.03 -29.05 13.44
CA HIS A 249 4.61 -28.68 13.54
C HIS A 249 4.17 -28.39 14.97
N GLU A 250 4.67 -29.13 15.94
CA GLU A 250 4.40 -28.89 17.37
C GLU A 250 5.08 -27.58 17.81
N PHE A 251 6.32 -27.36 17.39
CA PHE A 251 7.04 -26.12 17.64
C PHE A 251 6.31 -24.91 17.04
N MET A 252 5.86 -25.01 15.79
CA MET A 252 5.10 -23.95 15.12
C MET A 252 3.78 -23.65 15.84
N ALA A 253 3.05 -24.69 16.26
CA ALA A 253 1.80 -24.52 17.00
C ALA A 253 2.04 -23.84 18.37
N LYS A 254 3.10 -24.24 19.08
CA LYS A 254 3.51 -23.58 20.32
C LYS A 254 3.87 -22.12 20.08
N TYR A 255 4.70 -21.84 19.08
CA TYR A 255 5.10 -20.48 18.72
C TYR A 255 3.89 -19.60 18.38
N ALA A 256 2.89 -20.14 17.66
CA ALA A 256 1.66 -19.43 17.35
C ALA A 256 0.86 -19.07 18.61
N ASN A 257 0.76 -20.01 19.58
CA ASN A 257 0.08 -19.76 20.86
C ASN A 257 0.84 -18.72 21.70
N ASP A 258 2.17 -18.79 21.74
CA ASP A 258 3.02 -17.83 22.43
C ASP A 258 2.82 -16.42 21.84
N CYS A 259 2.82 -16.28 20.52
CA CYS A 259 2.54 -15.00 19.82
C CYS A 259 1.16 -14.45 20.21
N VAL A 260 0.12 -15.27 20.21
CA VAL A 260 -1.23 -14.83 20.62
C VAL A 260 -1.26 -14.41 22.10
N ALA A 261 -0.55 -15.12 22.98
CA ALA A 261 -0.44 -14.75 24.39
C ALA A 261 0.30 -13.41 24.60
N GLU A 262 1.23 -13.08 23.72
CA GLU A 262 1.94 -11.79 23.69
C GLU A 262 1.13 -10.65 23.02
N GLY A 263 -0.05 -10.94 22.49
CA GLY A 263 -0.96 -9.94 21.91
C GLY A 263 -0.86 -9.77 20.40
N TYR A 264 -0.13 -10.63 19.68
CA TYR A 264 -0.12 -10.68 18.24
C TYR A 264 -1.38 -11.37 17.66
N GLU A 265 -1.72 -11.11 16.41
CA GLU A 265 -2.88 -11.77 15.75
C GLU A 265 -2.67 -13.27 15.48
N GLY A 266 -1.44 -13.78 15.60
CA GLY A 266 -1.01 -15.12 15.27
C GLY A 266 0.38 -15.11 14.65
N ILE A 267 0.61 -15.96 13.65
CA ILE A 267 1.89 -16.02 12.92
C ILE A 267 1.74 -15.88 11.41
N MET A 268 2.81 -15.42 10.79
CA MET A 268 3.05 -15.50 9.34
C MET A 268 4.03 -16.64 9.06
N ILE A 269 3.85 -17.30 7.90
CA ILE A 269 4.69 -18.42 7.47
C ILE A 269 5.15 -18.14 6.04
#